data_8739490058f44f058d7bf67cd997f214
#
_entry.id   8739490058f44f058d7bf67cd997f214
#
_cell.length_a   1.000
_cell.length_b   1.000
_cell.length_c   1.000
_cell.angle_alpha   90.00
_cell.angle_beta   90.00
_cell.angle_gamma   90.00
#
_symmetry.space_group_name_H-M   'P 1'
#
loop_
_entity.id
_entity.type
_entity.pdbx_description
1 polymer ?
#
loop_
_entity_poly.entity_id
_entity_poly.type
_entity_poly.pdbx_seq_one_letter_code
_entity_poly.pdbx_strand_id
1 'polypeptide(L)'
;LKEENKNLRNKLDSENLNFKEFDSAEEAVKNLLKTNQDLKEQTVKVQSKDFGTSVDDLIEKSLDVEGFRLVSASFEGIDSKGLREIADRIRSKVSNSIVALISVAEDKAPIIVACSAEVEIDAREVIKHLINQLGGSGGGRPDFAQGGIENTDDIEIALNSVADLIVSLNNQ
;
A
#
# COMPACT_ATOMS: atom_id res chain seq x y z
N LEU A 1 -28.97 -5.91 -30.92
CA LEU A 1 -29.06 -4.93 -29.80
C LEU A 1 -30.21 -5.25 -28.83
N LYS A 2 -31.49 -5.39 -29.25
CA LYS A 2 -32.60 -5.70 -28.30
C LYS A 2 -32.51 -7.12 -27.75
N GLU A 3 -32.08 -8.08 -28.55
CA GLU A 3 -31.94 -9.49 -28.19
C GLU A 3 -30.68 -9.74 -27.33
N GLU A 4 -29.60 -9.04 -27.64
CA GLU A 4 -28.36 -9.04 -26.79
C GLU A 4 -28.61 -8.44 -25.43
N ASN A 5 -29.33 -7.32 -25.34
CA ASN A 5 -29.72 -6.73 -24.06
C ASN A 5 -30.64 -7.64 -23.24
N LYS A 6 -31.51 -8.43 -23.88
CA LYS A 6 -32.35 -9.43 -23.21
C LYS A 6 -31.53 -10.61 -22.67
N ASN A 7 -30.54 -11.07 -23.42
CA ASN A 7 -29.63 -12.13 -22.99
C ASN A 7 -28.70 -11.69 -21.85
N LEU A 8 -28.23 -10.43 -21.90
CA LEU A 8 -27.44 -9.85 -20.82
C LEU A 8 -28.27 -9.68 -19.54
N ARG A 9 -29.53 -9.25 -19.63
CA ARG A 9 -30.45 -9.17 -18.49
C ARG A 9 -30.69 -10.54 -17.86
N ASN A 10 -30.98 -11.56 -18.66
CA ASN A 10 -31.20 -12.91 -18.16
C ASN A 10 -29.94 -13.52 -17.49
N LYS A 11 -28.78 -13.13 -17.96
CA LYS A 11 -27.50 -13.55 -17.37
C LYS A 11 -27.21 -12.85 -16.03
N LEU A 12 -27.57 -11.57 -15.91
CA LEU A 12 -27.46 -10.76 -14.70
C LEU A 12 -28.48 -11.19 -13.64
N ASP A 13 -29.71 -11.54 -14.03
CA ASP A 13 -30.74 -12.06 -13.11
C ASP A 13 -30.34 -13.44 -12.55
N SER A 14 -29.60 -14.26 -13.31
CA SER A 14 -29.10 -15.56 -12.84
C SER A 14 -27.97 -15.45 -11.80
N GLU A 15 -27.30 -14.30 -11.75
CA GLU A 15 -26.21 -14.02 -10.80
C GLU A 15 -26.67 -13.25 -9.53
N ASN A 16 -27.98 -13.13 -9.29
CA ASN A 16 -28.57 -12.46 -8.13
C ASN A 16 -28.17 -10.97 -7.95
N LEU A 17 -27.85 -10.30 -9.06
CA LEU A 17 -27.55 -8.88 -9.09
C LEU A 17 -28.85 -8.09 -9.24
N ASN A 18 -29.35 -7.55 -8.14
CA ASN A 18 -30.56 -6.75 -8.08
C ASN A 18 -30.35 -5.40 -8.79
N PHE A 19 -30.66 -5.34 -10.10
CA PHE A 19 -30.65 -4.09 -10.86
C PHE A 19 -31.92 -3.29 -10.55
N LYS A 20 -31.79 -2.19 -9.82
CA LYS A 20 -32.81 -1.14 -9.78
C LYS A 20 -32.95 -0.53 -11.18
N GLU A 21 -34.15 -0.43 -11.70
CA GLU A 21 -34.44 0.40 -12.88
C GLU A 21 -34.10 1.85 -12.52
N PHE A 22 -33.20 2.47 -13.29
CA PHE A 22 -32.82 3.85 -13.17
C PHE A 22 -33.64 4.68 -14.17
N ASP A 23 -34.24 5.78 -13.71
CA ASP A 23 -35.04 6.67 -14.53
C ASP A 23 -34.21 7.43 -15.59
N SER A 24 -32.89 7.52 -15.41
CA SER A 24 -31.97 8.12 -16.38
C SER A 24 -30.57 7.48 -16.38
N ALA A 25 -29.86 7.58 -17.50
CA ALA A 25 -28.46 7.13 -17.61
C ALA A 25 -27.52 7.90 -16.65
N GLU A 26 -27.82 9.16 -16.37
CA GLU A 26 -27.06 9.99 -15.43
C GLU A 26 -27.17 9.48 -13.99
N GLU A 27 -28.35 9.05 -13.60
CA GLU A 27 -28.61 8.48 -12.27
C GLU A 27 -27.94 7.11 -12.11
N ALA A 28 -27.95 6.28 -13.18
CA ALA A 28 -27.23 5.02 -13.22
C ALA A 28 -25.72 5.20 -13.04
N VAL A 29 -25.12 6.16 -13.75
CA VAL A 29 -23.69 6.48 -13.63
C VAL A 29 -23.36 7.01 -12.23
N LYS A 30 -24.17 7.90 -11.69
CA LYS A 30 -23.98 8.45 -10.34
C LYS A 30 -24.06 7.39 -9.25
N ASN A 31 -24.99 6.46 -9.37
CA ASN A 31 -25.12 5.34 -8.44
C ASN A 31 -23.98 4.32 -8.60
N LEU A 32 -23.52 4.02 -9.83
CA LEU A 32 -22.36 3.18 -10.08
C LEU A 32 -21.08 3.79 -9.51
N LEU A 33 -20.88 5.08 -9.67
CA LEU A 33 -19.74 5.79 -9.07
C LEU A 33 -19.76 5.73 -7.54
N LYS A 34 -20.94 5.95 -6.95
CA LYS A 34 -21.13 5.86 -5.48
C LYS A 34 -20.90 4.43 -4.98
N THR A 35 -21.47 3.42 -5.65
CA THR A 35 -21.28 2.02 -5.29
C THR A 35 -19.83 1.59 -5.43
N ASN A 36 -19.12 2.05 -6.47
CA ASN A 36 -17.68 1.81 -6.63
C ASN A 36 -16.86 2.47 -5.52
N GLN A 37 -17.28 3.64 -5.08
CA GLN A 37 -16.63 4.35 -3.96
C GLN A 37 -16.90 3.65 -2.63
N ASP A 38 -18.15 3.22 -2.38
CA ASP A 38 -18.54 2.45 -1.21
C ASP A 38 -17.86 1.06 -1.18
N LEU A 39 -17.75 0.37 -2.32
CA LEU A 39 -17.03 -0.89 -2.45
C LEU A 39 -15.52 -0.72 -2.21
N LYS A 40 -14.91 0.34 -2.73
CA LYS A 40 -13.51 0.68 -2.43
C LYS A 40 -13.29 0.93 -0.94
N GLU A 41 -14.21 1.68 -0.29
CA GLU A 41 -14.15 1.92 1.16
C GLU A 41 -14.39 0.63 1.98
N GLN A 42 -15.28 -0.26 1.51
CA GLN A 42 -15.51 -1.56 2.13
C GLN A 42 -14.31 -2.50 1.94
N THR A 43 -13.68 -2.51 0.77
CA THR A 43 -12.47 -3.29 0.51
C THR A 43 -11.34 -2.81 1.41
N VAL A 44 -11.16 -1.50 1.57
CA VAL A 44 -10.19 -0.92 2.53
C VAL A 44 -10.53 -1.30 3.97
N LYS A 45 -11.81 -1.32 4.36
CA LYS A 45 -12.26 -1.73 5.71
C LYS A 45 -12.11 -3.24 5.97
N VAL A 46 -12.32 -4.09 4.97
CA VAL A 46 -12.12 -5.55 5.08
C VAL A 46 -10.62 -5.85 5.14
N GLN A 47 -9.84 -5.24 4.27
CA GLN A 47 -8.39 -5.33 4.32
C GLN A 47 -7.85 -4.81 5.66
N SER A 48 -8.38 -3.70 6.21
CA SER A 48 -7.94 -3.15 7.49
C SER A 48 -8.27 -4.04 8.71
N LYS A 49 -9.23 -4.96 8.63
CA LYS A 49 -9.50 -5.95 9.69
C LYS A 49 -8.53 -7.12 9.65
N ASP A 50 -8.15 -7.57 8.45
CA ASP A 50 -7.12 -8.62 8.27
C ASP A 50 -5.70 -8.08 8.55
N PHE A 51 -5.47 -6.78 8.33
CA PHE A 51 -4.20 -6.12 8.64
C PHE A 51 -3.83 -6.11 10.14
N GLY A 52 -4.77 -6.33 11.06
CA GLY A 52 -4.47 -6.44 12.49
C GLY A 52 -3.51 -7.58 12.80
N THR A 53 -3.82 -8.75 12.30
CA THR A 53 -2.97 -9.95 12.43
C THR A 53 -1.70 -9.82 11.57
N SER A 54 -1.84 -9.27 10.37
CA SER A 54 -0.74 -9.03 9.45
C SER A 54 0.30 -8.00 9.96
N VAL A 55 -0.12 -6.95 10.68
CA VAL A 55 0.82 -5.98 11.28
C VAL A 55 1.64 -6.62 12.41
N ASP A 56 1.04 -7.45 13.23
CA ASP A 56 1.76 -8.15 14.30
C ASP A 56 2.76 -9.18 13.72
N ASP A 57 2.36 -9.91 12.67
CA ASP A 57 3.26 -10.80 11.92
C ASP A 57 4.44 -10.05 11.28
N LEU A 58 4.21 -8.84 10.76
CA LEU A 58 5.27 -8.01 10.20
C LEU A 58 6.25 -7.54 11.27
N ILE A 59 5.74 -7.20 12.45
CA ILE A 59 6.56 -6.80 13.59
C ILE A 59 7.38 -7.99 14.10
N GLU A 60 6.81 -9.19 14.16
CA GLU A 60 7.54 -10.41 14.54
C GLU A 60 8.68 -10.75 13.57
N LYS A 61 8.47 -10.52 12.27
CA LYS A 61 9.47 -10.73 11.21
C LYS A 61 10.46 -9.59 11.05
N SER A 62 10.33 -8.51 11.84
CA SER A 62 11.23 -7.37 11.75
C SER A 62 12.67 -7.73 12.08
N LEU A 63 13.61 -7.11 11.40
CA LEU A 63 15.03 -7.25 11.63
C LEU A 63 15.52 -6.23 12.66
N ASP A 64 16.38 -6.65 13.57
CA ASP A 64 17.13 -5.72 14.40
C ASP A 64 18.41 -5.33 13.67
N VAL A 65 18.57 -4.04 13.39
CA VAL A 65 19.71 -3.50 12.64
C VAL A 65 20.27 -2.32 13.45
N GLU A 66 21.42 -2.51 14.08
CA GLU A 66 22.09 -1.46 14.89
C GLU A 66 21.18 -0.84 15.96
N GLY A 67 20.27 -1.62 16.55
CA GLY A 67 19.32 -1.15 17.56
C GLY A 67 18.04 -0.51 17.00
N PHE A 68 17.88 -0.47 15.68
CA PHE A 68 16.64 -0.10 15.01
C PHE A 68 15.86 -1.34 14.58
N ARG A 69 14.54 -1.28 14.72
CA ARG A 69 13.65 -2.33 14.22
C ARG A 69 13.25 -2.01 12.77
N LEU A 70 13.88 -2.70 11.82
CA LEU A 70 13.54 -2.59 10.40
C LEU A 70 12.35 -3.51 10.08
N VAL A 71 11.24 -2.92 9.67
CA VAL A 71 10.06 -3.62 9.13
C VAL A 71 9.99 -3.35 7.65
N SER A 72 10.34 -4.35 6.84
CA SER A 72 10.25 -4.27 5.38
C SER A 72 9.26 -5.29 4.86
N ALA A 73 8.37 -4.89 3.94
CA ALA A 73 7.40 -5.79 3.34
C ALA A 73 6.94 -5.30 1.96
N SER A 74 6.58 -6.25 1.10
CA SER A 74 5.89 -6.03 -0.15
C SER A 74 4.46 -6.54 -0.07
N PHE A 75 3.55 -5.87 -0.77
CA PHE A 75 2.13 -6.18 -0.83
C PHE A 75 1.63 -6.18 -2.27
N GLU A 76 0.45 -6.72 -2.49
CA GLU A 76 -0.26 -6.64 -3.76
C GLU A 76 -1.57 -5.89 -3.58
N GLY A 77 -1.88 -4.96 -4.50
CA GLY A 77 -3.18 -4.30 -4.57
C GLY A 77 -3.49 -3.28 -3.47
N ILE A 78 -2.52 -2.90 -2.63
CA ILE A 78 -2.71 -1.88 -1.59
C ILE A 78 -2.38 -0.50 -2.15
N ASP A 79 -3.28 0.45 -1.99
CA ASP A 79 -3.04 1.82 -2.38
C ASP A 79 -2.12 2.58 -1.39
N SER A 80 -1.65 3.76 -1.78
CA SER A 80 -0.77 4.59 -0.94
C SER A 80 -1.37 4.94 0.42
N LYS A 81 -2.71 5.03 0.51
CA LYS A 81 -3.40 5.32 1.78
C LYS A 81 -3.35 4.11 2.71
N GLY A 82 -3.62 2.92 2.18
CA GLY A 82 -3.54 1.67 2.93
C GLY A 82 -2.12 1.39 3.44
N LEU A 83 -1.09 1.59 2.58
CA LEU A 83 0.30 1.46 3.02
C LEU A 83 0.65 2.44 4.15
N ARG A 84 0.16 3.67 4.07
CA ARG A 84 0.37 4.67 5.12
C ARG A 84 -0.27 4.26 6.44
N GLU A 85 -1.49 3.76 6.41
CA GLU A 85 -2.18 3.26 7.61
C GLU A 85 -1.42 2.10 8.26
N ILE A 86 -0.85 1.18 7.47
CA ILE A 86 -0.01 0.09 7.96
C ILE A 86 1.27 0.66 8.61
N ALA A 87 1.96 1.57 7.93
CA ALA A 87 3.18 2.18 8.44
C ALA A 87 2.94 2.93 9.77
N ASP A 88 1.87 3.72 9.85
CA ASP A 88 1.50 4.46 11.06
C ASP A 88 1.15 3.50 12.23
N ARG A 89 0.49 2.38 11.96
CA ARG A 89 0.21 1.33 12.97
C ARG A 89 1.49 0.67 13.47
N ILE A 90 2.44 0.36 12.59
CA ILE A 90 3.72 -0.24 12.99
C ILE A 90 4.49 0.74 13.88
N ARG A 91 4.64 2.00 13.44
CA ARG A 91 5.33 3.04 14.22
C ARG A 91 4.71 3.30 15.59
N SER A 92 3.39 3.15 15.72
CA SER A 92 2.70 3.32 17.01
C SER A 92 2.90 2.16 17.97
N LYS A 93 3.21 0.95 17.45
CA LYS A 93 3.42 -0.26 18.24
C LYS A 93 4.90 -0.52 18.56
N VAL A 94 5.79 -0.07 17.70
CA VAL A 94 7.22 -0.35 17.80
C VAL A 94 8.02 0.95 17.85
N SER A 95 8.59 1.23 18.99
CA SER A 95 9.56 2.31 19.14
C SER A 95 10.85 1.99 18.37
N ASN A 96 11.57 3.01 17.97
CA ASN A 96 12.85 2.86 17.25
C ASN A 96 12.72 2.09 15.93
N SER A 97 11.58 2.26 15.24
CA SER A 97 11.26 1.51 14.02
C SER A 97 11.50 2.32 12.75
N ILE A 98 12.05 1.62 11.76
CA ILE A 98 12.14 2.06 10.36
C ILE A 98 11.24 1.12 9.56
N VAL A 99 10.28 1.68 8.85
CA VAL A 99 9.27 0.95 8.10
C VAL A 99 9.44 1.25 6.62
N ALA A 100 9.67 0.23 5.80
CA ALA A 100 9.79 0.33 4.35
C ALA A 100 8.76 -0.59 3.69
N LEU A 101 7.72 -0.02 3.12
CA LEU A 101 6.61 -0.78 2.52
C LEU A 101 6.47 -0.42 1.05
N ILE A 102 6.28 -1.46 0.23
CA ILE A 102 6.03 -1.35 -1.21
C ILE A 102 4.74 -2.11 -1.52
N SER A 103 3.95 -1.63 -2.46
CA SER A 103 2.81 -2.38 -2.99
C SER A 103 2.86 -2.41 -4.51
N VAL A 104 2.61 -3.58 -5.09
CA VAL A 104 2.43 -3.76 -6.53
C VAL A 104 0.95 -3.67 -6.83
N ALA A 105 0.56 -2.73 -7.70
CA ALA A 105 -0.79 -2.59 -8.21
C ALA A 105 -0.75 -2.40 -9.72
N GLU A 106 -1.86 -2.65 -10.41
CA GLU A 106 -1.92 -2.69 -11.88
C GLU A 106 -1.33 -1.46 -12.59
N ASP A 107 -1.56 -0.26 -12.03
CA ASP A 107 -1.14 0.99 -12.66
C ASP A 107 0.02 1.70 -11.93
N LYS A 108 0.32 1.33 -10.68
CA LYS A 108 1.28 2.03 -9.82
C LYS A 108 1.84 1.09 -8.78
N ALA A 109 3.12 1.23 -8.48
CA ALA A 109 3.76 0.57 -7.36
C ALA A 109 4.14 1.62 -6.29
N PRO A 110 3.21 1.96 -5.36
CA PRO A 110 3.49 2.93 -4.32
C PRO A 110 4.51 2.39 -3.32
N ILE A 111 5.39 3.28 -2.88
CA ILE A 111 6.38 3.03 -1.84
C ILE A 111 6.23 4.02 -0.70
N ILE A 112 6.37 3.56 0.52
CA ILE A 112 6.37 4.36 1.74
C ILE A 112 7.54 3.96 2.62
N VAL A 113 8.24 4.97 3.14
CA VAL A 113 9.22 4.83 4.21
C VAL A 113 8.80 5.72 5.36
N ALA A 114 8.76 5.17 6.57
CA ALA A 114 8.37 5.89 7.76
C ALA A 114 9.27 5.51 8.94
N CYS A 115 9.75 6.51 9.67
CA CYS A 115 10.59 6.34 10.85
C CYS A 115 9.83 6.78 12.10
N SER A 116 10.02 6.08 13.22
CA SER A 116 9.52 6.55 14.53
C SER A 116 10.30 7.76 15.02
N ALA A 117 9.76 8.51 15.99
CA ALA A 117 10.31 9.79 16.41
C ALA A 117 11.72 9.68 17.04
N GLU A 118 12.06 8.51 17.53
CA GLU A 118 13.36 8.23 18.18
C GLU A 118 14.47 7.86 17.17
N VAL A 119 14.12 7.69 15.88
CA VAL A 119 15.06 7.31 14.84
C VAL A 119 15.68 8.54 14.22
N GLU A 120 17.02 8.65 14.26
CA GLU A 120 17.77 9.74 13.64
C GLU A 120 17.99 9.56 12.12
N ILE A 121 17.68 8.37 11.58
CA ILE A 121 17.78 8.07 10.15
C ILE A 121 16.68 8.79 9.37
N ASP A 122 17.07 9.47 8.31
CA ASP A 122 16.17 10.24 7.45
C ASP A 122 15.45 9.30 6.45
N ALA A 123 14.12 9.24 6.54
CA ALA A 123 13.29 8.46 5.63
C ALA A 123 13.49 8.83 4.15
N ARG A 124 13.92 10.06 3.86
CA ARG A 124 14.22 10.51 2.49
C ARG A 124 15.47 9.84 1.91
N GLU A 125 16.43 9.50 2.72
CA GLU A 125 17.63 8.77 2.28
C GLU A 125 17.28 7.31 1.97
N VAL A 126 16.47 6.70 2.82
CA VAL A 126 16.00 5.31 2.61
C VAL A 126 15.15 5.21 1.34
N ILE A 127 14.18 6.11 1.15
CA ILE A 127 13.34 6.06 -0.07
C ILE A 127 14.15 6.36 -1.33
N LYS A 128 15.10 7.29 -1.26
CA LYS A 128 16.00 7.60 -2.38
C LYS A 128 16.88 6.40 -2.77
N HIS A 129 17.35 5.65 -1.78
CA HIS A 129 18.10 4.42 -2.02
C HIS A 129 17.25 3.38 -2.77
N LEU A 130 16.01 3.16 -2.33
CA LEU A 130 15.07 2.24 -2.97
C LEU A 130 14.71 2.69 -4.40
N ILE A 131 14.41 3.97 -4.61
CA ILE A 131 14.10 4.54 -5.93
C ILE A 131 15.29 4.45 -6.87
N ASN A 132 16.52 4.62 -6.40
CA ASN A 132 17.71 4.47 -7.23
C ASN A 132 17.89 3.04 -7.77
N GLN A 133 17.39 2.03 -7.06
CA GLN A 133 17.46 0.62 -7.49
C GLN A 133 16.26 0.24 -8.36
N LEU A 134 15.07 0.71 -8.00
CA LEU A 134 13.81 0.29 -8.62
C LEU A 134 13.27 1.28 -9.66
N GLY A 135 13.95 2.41 -9.85
CA GLY A 135 13.41 3.49 -10.67
C GLY A 135 12.25 4.22 -10.01
N GLY A 136 11.78 5.29 -10.65
CA GLY A 136 10.61 6.04 -10.18
C GLY A 136 10.94 7.38 -9.53
N SER A 137 10.06 7.85 -8.66
CA SER A 137 10.23 9.14 -7.99
C SER A 137 9.53 9.17 -6.62
N GLY A 138 10.05 10.01 -5.72
CA GLY A 138 9.47 10.15 -4.40
C GLY A 138 10.19 11.20 -3.57
N GLY A 139 9.68 11.43 -2.37
CA GLY A 139 10.23 12.37 -1.42
C GLY A 139 9.32 12.52 -0.21
N GLY A 140 9.64 13.47 0.66
CA GLY A 140 8.85 13.68 1.86
C GLY A 140 9.59 14.45 2.94
N ARG A 141 9.32 14.09 4.17
CA ARG A 141 9.95 14.63 5.38
C ARG A 141 10.94 13.61 5.95
N PRO A 142 11.80 14.02 6.88
CA PRO A 142 12.74 13.10 7.52
C PRO A 142 12.09 11.91 8.24
N ASP A 143 10.88 12.12 8.78
CA ASP A 143 10.11 11.09 9.48
C ASP A 143 9.20 10.26 8.58
N PHE A 144 8.91 10.75 7.35
CA PHE A 144 7.98 10.11 6.43
C PHE A 144 8.23 10.50 4.98
N ALA A 145 8.53 9.54 4.13
CA ALA A 145 8.69 9.71 2.69
C ALA A 145 7.80 8.74 1.92
N GLN A 146 7.34 9.16 0.76
CA GLN A 146 6.50 8.37 -0.13
C GLN A 146 6.83 8.62 -1.59
N GLY A 147 6.51 7.64 -2.44
CA GLY A 147 6.78 7.74 -3.87
C GLY A 147 6.10 6.64 -4.67
N GLY A 148 6.56 6.49 -5.90
CA GLY A 148 6.21 5.39 -6.79
C GLY A 148 7.45 4.82 -7.44
N ILE A 149 7.49 3.52 -7.61
CA ILE A 149 8.55 2.79 -8.30
C ILE A 149 8.08 2.30 -9.68
N GLU A 150 9.03 2.08 -10.59
CA GLU A 150 8.77 1.66 -11.97
C GLU A 150 9.08 0.18 -12.18
N ASN A 151 10.15 -0.33 -11.55
CA ASN A 151 10.53 -1.75 -11.63
C ASN A 151 10.06 -2.50 -10.39
N THR A 152 9.31 -3.58 -10.61
CA THR A 152 8.75 -4.43 -9.56
C THR A 152 9.45 -5.79 -9.43
N ASP A 153 10.40 -6.12 -10.31
CA ASP A 153 11.04 -7.44 -10.36
C ASP A 153 12.03 -7.65 -9.20
N ASP A 154 12.69 -6.58 -8.75
CA ASP A 154 13.78 -6.63 -7.77
C ASP A 154 13.38 -6.07 -6.38
N ILE A 155 12.07 -5.98 -6.07
CA ILE A 155 11.56 -5.38 -4.83
C ILE A 155 12.18 -6.05 -3.59
N GLU A 156 12.24 -7.37 -3.53
CA GLU A 156 12.78 -8.09 -2.37
C GLU A 156 14.27 -7.81 -2.18
N ILE A 157 15.03 -7.73 -3.27
CA ILE A 157 16.47 -7.42 -3.24
C ILE A 157 16.66 -6.00 -2.71
N ALA A 158 15.87 -5.06 -3.22
CA ALA A 158 15.93 -3.66 -2.80
C ALA A 158 15.54 -3.49 -1.32
N LEU A 159 14.47 -4.14 -0.86
CA LEU A 159 14.06 -4.09 0.55
C LEU A 159 15.11 -4.69 1.48
N ASN A 160 15.76 -5.79 1.09
CA ASN A 160 16.84 -6.40 1.87
C ASN A 160 18.06 -5.49 1.97
N SER A 161 18.37 -4.71 0.93
CA SER A 161 19.49 -3.76 0.93
C SER A 161 19.32 -2.56 1.88
N VAL A 162 18.10 -2.33 2.37
CA VAL A 162 17.84 -1.26 3.36
C VAL A 162 18.58 -1.52 4.67
N ALA A 163 18.76 -2.78 5.06
CA ALA A 163 19.51 -3.11 6.27
C ALA A 163 20.98 -2.63 6.16
N ASP A 164 21.63 -2.90 5.03
CA ASP A 164 23.01 -2.46 4.78
C ASP A 164 23.12 -0.93 4.73
N LEU A 165 22.12 -0.26 4.15
CA LEU A 165 22.05 1.19 4.15
C LEU A 165 21.97 1.74 5.58
N ILE A 166 21.09 1.19 6.44
CA ILE A 166 20.95 1.62 7.84
C ILE A 166 22.28 1.52 8.57
N VAL A 167 22.99 0.41 8.43
CA VAL A 167 24.33 0.23 9.01
C VAL A 167 25.28 1.32 8.52
N SER A 168 25.25 1.66 7.24
CA SER A 168 26.15 2.68 6.67
C SER A 168 25.81 4.09 7.14
N LEU A 169 24.53 4.41 7.36
CA LEU A 169 24.07 5.72 7.84
C LEU A 169 24.33 5.91 9.35
N ASN A 170 24.23 4.84 10.12
CA ASN A 170 24.47 4.91 11.57
C ASN A 170 25.96 5.06 11.93
N ASN A 171 26.86 4.75 11.00
CA ASN A 171 28.33 4.85 11.19
C ASN A 171 28.93 6.16 10.66
N GLN A 172 28.11 7.14 10.24
CA GLN A 172 28.54 8.47 9.80
C GLN A 172 28.44 9.49 10.92
#